data_879f46988740d02c8f09800e499f3ac5
#
_entry.id   879f46988740d02c8f09800e499f3ac5
#
_cell.length_a   1.000
_cell.length_b   1.000
_cell.length_c   1.000
_cell.angle_alpha   90.00
_cell.angle_beta   90.00
_cell.angle_gamma   90.00
#
_symmetry.space_group_name_H-M   'P 1'
#
loop_
_entity.id
_entity.type
_entity.pdbx_description
1 polymer ?
#
loop_
_entity_poly.entity_id
_entity_poly.type
_entity_poly.pdbx_seq_one_letter_code
_entity_poly.pdbx_strand_id
1 'polypeptide(L)'
;RVLYVSGEESAHQLKMRAERIPHEESDNFLILCENSLEAIFEHIRDVQPEVVIIDSIQTISTEDVESSAGSISQVRECASSLLRFAKTSGVPVILIGHITKEGTLAGPKILEHIVDTVVQFEGDQHYMYRILRSIKNRFGSTSELGIYEMQQSGLRQVANPSELLLTEDHDGLS
;
A
#
# COMPACT_ATOMS: atom_id res chain seq x y z
N ARG A 1 6.05 -4.05 -16.58
CA ARG A 1 6.71 -4.65 -15.39
C ARG A 1 6.33 -3.89 -14.13
N VAL A 2 5.93 -4.64 -13.12
CA VAL A 2 5.65 -4.12 -11.78
C VAL A 2 6.71 -4.66 -10.83
N LEU A 3 7.34 -3.78 -10.07
CA LEU A 3 8.27 -4.17 -9.01
C LEU A 3 7.57 -4.01 -7.65
N TYR A 4 7.35 -5.12 -6.97
CA TYR A 4 6.81 -5.16 -5.62
C TYR A 4 7.96 -5.36 -4.63
N VAL A 5 8.16 -4.36 -3.79
CA VAL A 5 9.23 -4.37 -2.77
C VAL A 5 8.62 -4.68 -1.41
N SER A 6 9.10 -5.75 -0.77
CA SER A 6 8.73 -6.10 0.60
C SER A 6 9.91 -5.86 1.52
N GLY A 7 9.73 -5.01 2.52
CA GLY A 7 10.74 -4.73 3.54
C GLY A 7 10.74 -5.70 4.71
N GLU A 8 9.73 -6.55 4.84
CA GLU A 8 9.52 -7.39 6.02
C GLU A 8 9.42 -8.87 5.70
N GLU A 9 8.63 -9.22 4.69
CA GLU A 9 8.35 -10.61 4.36
C GLU A 9 9.44 -11.22 3.49
N SER A 10 9.69 -12.52 3.69
CA SER A 10 10.58 -13.29 2.83
C SER A 10 9.90 -13.62 1.49
N ALA A 11 10.71 -13.92 0.47
CA ALA A 11 10.21 -14.36 -0.83
C ALA A 11 9.31 -15.61 -0.72
N HIS A 12 9.64 -16.51 0.19
CA HIS A 12 8.85 -17.72 0.44
C HIS A 12 7.46 -17.40 0.99
N GLN A 13 7.37 -16.48 1.97
CA GLN A 13 6.08 -16.06 2.53
C GLN A 13 5.19 -15.36 1.51
N LEU A 14 5.77 -14.52 0.67
CA LEU A 14 5.06 -13.83 -0.40
C LEU A 14 4.57 -14.82 -1.47
N LYS A 15 5.38 -15.80 -1.83
CA LYS A 15 5.01 -16.85 -2.77
C LYS A 15 3.85 -17.69 -2.24
N MET A 16 3.88 -18.09 -0.99
CA MET A 16 2.79 -18.82 -0.35
C MET A 16 1.48 -18.03 -0.35
N ARG A 17 1.55 -16.73 -0.11
CA ARG A 17 0.38 -15.85 -0.15
C ARG A 17 -0.16 -15.71 -1.57
N ALA A 18 0.70 -15.53 -2.55
CA ALA A 18 0.32 -15.40 -3.95
C ALA A 18 -0.38 -16.67 -4.47
N GLU A 19 0.03 -17.84 -4.03
CA GLU A 19 -0.58 -19.12 -4.42
C GLU A 19 -2.03 -19.28 -3.93
N ARG A 20 -2.43 -18.56 -2.86
CA ARG A 20 -3.81 -18.58 -2.35
C ARG A 20 -4.77 -17.74 -3.18
N ILE A 21 -4.24 -16.78 -3.92
CA ILE A 21 -5.02 -15.84 -4.73
C ILE A 21 -4.98 -16.33 -6.17
N PRO A 22 -6.15 -16.62 -6.80
CA PRO A 22 -6.17 -16.97 -8.21
C PRO A 22 -5.57 -15.84 -9.04
N HIS A 23 -4.53 -16.17 -9.80
CA HIS A 23 -3.86 -15.21 -10.68
C HIS A 23 -3.27 -15.94 -11.88
N GLU A 24 -3.11 -15.22 -12.96
CA GLU A 24 -2.33 -15.69 -14.08
C GLU A 24 -0.85 -15.49 -13.80
N GLU A 25 -0.03 -16.49 -14.05
CA GLU A 25 1.41 -16.34 -13.96
C GLU A 25 1.89 -15.29 -14.97
N SER A 26 2.69 -14.36 -14.51
CA SER A 26 3.21 -13.28 -15.34
C SER A 26 4.67 -13.00 -15.01
N ASP A 27 5.50 -12.95 -16.04
CA ASP A 27 6.89 -12.52 -15.94
C ASP A 27 7.02 -11.00 -15.72
N ASN A 28 5.90 -10.29 -15.73
CA ASN A 28 5.85 -8.84 -15.54
C ASN A 28 5.65 -8.40 -14.09
N PHE A 29 5.45 -9.33 -13.17
CA PHE A 29 5.36 -9.04 -11.74
C PHE A 29 6.60 -9.58 -11.04
N LEU A 30 7.43 -8.66 -10.54
CA LEU A 30 8.70 -8.98 -9.90
C LEU A 30 8.62 -8.64 -8.41
N ILE A 31 9.16 -9.52 -7.58
CA ILE A 31 9.19 -9.36 -6.12
C ILE A 31 10.64 -9.15 -5.69
N LEU A 32 10.86 -8.10 -4.91
CA LEU A 32 12.14 -7.79 -4.29
C LEU A 32 11.97 -7.75 -2.77
N CYS A 33 12.72 -8.60 -2.07
CA CYS A 33 12.78 -8.58 -0.60
C CYS A 33 14.00 -7.76 -0.17
N GLU A 34 13.79 -6.49 0.14
CA GLU A 34 14.84 -5.54 0.47
C GLU A 34 14.30 -4.42 1.37
N ASN A 35 15.10 -3.98 2.33
CA ASN A 35 14.75 -2.88 3.22
C ASN A 35 15.67 -1.65 3.10
N SER A 36 16.76 -1.75 2.36
CA SER A 36 17.64 -0.62 2.06
C SER A 36 17.15 0.15 0.85
N LEU A 37 16.87 1.43 1.02
CA LEU A 37 16.42 2.29 -0.08
C LEU A 37 17.45 2.37 -1.20
N GLU A 38 18.75 2.42 -0.85
CA GLU A 38 19.85 2.46 -1.81
C GLU A 38 19.87 1.21 -2.68
N ALA A 39 19.72 0.04 -2.07
CA ALA A 39 19.65 -1.23 -2.79
C ALA A 39 18.37 -1.32 -3.66
N ILE A 40 17.24 -0.80 -3.17
CA ILE A 40 16.00 -0.73 -3.93
C ILE A 40 16.21 0.09 -5.21
N PHE A 41 16.85 1.25 -5.13
CA PHE A 41 17.13 2.08 -6.31
C PHE A 41 18.10 1.41 -7.29
N GLU A 42 19.05 0.63 -6.82
CA GLU A 42 19.92 -0.17 -7.70
C GLU A 42 19.12 -1.18 -8.52
N HIS A 43 18.21 -1.90 -7.86
CA HIS A 43 17.31 -2.84 -8.53
C HIS A 43 16.35 -2.16 -9.52
N ILE A 44 15.85 -0.98 -9.17
CA ILE A 44 15.00 -0.19 -10.07
C ILE A 44 15.76 0.17 -11.35
N ARG A 45 17.03 0.56 -11.24
CA ARG A 45 17.86 0.85 -12.41
C ARG A 45 18.05 -0.36 -13.31
N ASP A 46 18.24 -1.54 -12.72
CA ASP A 46 18.44 -2.78 -13.46
C ASP A 46 17.17 -3.31 -14.12
N VAL A 47 16.07 -3.23 -13.41
CA VAL A 47 14.77 -3.80 -13.82
C VAL A 47 14.00 -2.86 -14.77
N GLN A 48 14.14 -1.56 -14.59
CA GLN A 48 13.37 -0.54 -15.33
C GLN A 48 11.85 -0.78 -15.26
N PRO A 49 11.25 -0.81 -14.04
CA PRO A 49 9.84 -1.08 -13.88
C PRO A 49 8.97 0.09 -14.36
N GLU A 50 7.73 -0.22 -14.72
CA GLU A 50 6.71 0.77 -15.08
C GLU A 50 5.89 1.22 -13.87
N VAL A 51 5.86 0.42 -12.80
CA VAL A 51 5.22 0.72 -11.51
C VAL A 51 6.06 0.13 -10.40
N VAL A 52 6.21 0.87 -9.30
CA VAL A 52 6.90 0.42 -8.09
C VAL A 52 5.90 0.44 -6.92
N ILE A 53 5.86 -0.67 -6.18
CA ILE A 53 5.06 -0.80 -4.95
C ILE A 53 6.00 -1.02 -3.79
N ILE A 54 5.91 -0.21 -2.74
CA ILE A 54 6.70 -0.34 -1.51
C ILE A 54 5.78 -0.80 -0.37
N ASP A 55 6.03 -2.00 0.13
CA ASP A 55 5.27 -2.59 1.23
C ASP A 55 6.23 -3.02 2.37
N SER A 56 6.34 -2.24 3.39
CA SER A 56 5.72 -0.95 3.69
C SER A 56 6.76 0.16 3.76
N ILE A 57 6.32 1.39 3.67
CA ILE A 57 7.21 2.54 3.81
C ILE A 57 7.90 2.57 5.19
N GLN A 58 7.26 2.03 6.23
CA GLN A 58 7.81 1.97 7.58
C GLN A 58 8.91 0.93 7.75
N THR A 59 9.08 0.00 6.81
CA THR A 59 10.07 -1.07 6.90
C THR A 59 11.36 -0.80 6.15
N ILE A 60 11.39 0.25 5.34
CA ILE A 60 12.60 0.63 4.59
C ILE A 60 13.34 1.78 5.26
N SER A 61 14.62 1.86 5.01
CA SER A 61 15.50 2.90 5.56
C SER A 61 16.55 3.35 4.56
N THR A 62 17.03 4.58 4.75
CA THR A 62 18.16 5.14 4.02
C THR A 62 19.31 5.42 4.96
N GLU A 63 20.53 5.29 4.46
CA GLU A 63 21.76 5.62 5.20
C GLU A 63 21.91 7.13 5.46
N ASP A 64 21.18 7.97 4.73
CA ASP A 64 21.22 9.42 4.87
C ASP A 64 20.62 9.91 6.21
N VAL A 65 19.92 9.04 6.92
CA VAL A 65 19.28 9.33 8.21
C VAL A 65 19.71 8.29 9.23
N GLU A 66 20.21 8.75 10.39
CA GLU A 66 20.72 7.85 11.43
C GLU A 66 19.65 7.10 12.23
N SER A 67 18.40 7.56 12.20
CA SER A 67 17.34 6.93 12.95
C SER A 67 16.88 5.59 12.35
N SER A 68 16.22 4.78 13.16
CA SER A 68 15.72 3.46 12.74
C SER A 68 14.60 3.54 11.72
N ALA A 69 14.41 2.46 10.95
CA ALA A 69 13.24 2.30 10.11
C ALA A 69 11.96 2.48 10.91
N GLY A 70 10.97 3.14 10.33
CA GLY A 70 9.70 3.45 10.98
C GLY A 70 9.69 4.73 11.80
N SER A 71 10.86 5.35 12.07
CA SER A 71 10.89 6.69 12.67
C SER A 71 10.33 7.74 11.70
N ILE A 72 9.88 8.87 12.25
CA ILE A 72 9.32 9.96 11.43
C ILE A 72 10.31 10.44 10.39
N SER A 73 11.57 10.63 10.77
CA SER A 73 12.63 11.11 9.87
C SER A 73 12.94 10.10 8.76
N GLN A 74 12.99 8.81 9.07
CA GLN A 74 13.21 7.76 8.06
C GLN A 74 12.04 7.69 7.08
N VAL A 75 10.81 7.65 7.58
CA VAL A 75 9.62 7.56 6.72
C VAL A 75 9.54 8.77 5.78
N ARG A 76 9.78 9.97 6.29
CA ARG A 76 9.77 11.19 5.47
C ARG A 76 10.86 11.19 4.42
N GLU A 77 12.09 10.84 4.79
CA GLU A 77 13.22 10.87 3.84
C GLU A 77 13.07 9.82 2.75
N CYS A 78 12.69 8.59 3.10
CA CYS A 78 12.43 7.53 2.12
C CYS A 78 11.29 7.91 1.17
N ALA A 79 10.18 8.43 1.70
CA ALA A 79 9.06 8.86 0.89
C ALA A 79 9.44 10.03 -0.04
N SER A 80 10.20 11.00 0.46
CA SER A 80 10.65 12.15 -0.34
C SER A 80 11.58 11.72 -1.48
N SER A 81 12.47 10.78 -1.24
CA SER A 81 13.36 10.22 -2.26
C SER A 81 12.59 9.46 -3.34
N LEU A 82 11.62 8.66 -2.93
CA LEU A 82 10.75 7.93 -3.86
C LEU A 82 9.85 8.87 -4.67
N LEU A 83 9.37 9.94 -4.05
CA LEU A 83 8.61 10.97 -4.75
C LEU A 83 9.44 11.68 -5.83
N ARG A 84 10.67 12.04 -5.52
CA ARG A 84 11.60 12.62 -6.51
C ARG A 84 11.84 11.66 -7.66
N PHE A 85 12.06 10.40 -7.37
CA PHE A 85 12.20 9.35 -8.38
C PHE A 85 10.96 9.29 -9.28
N ALA A 86 9.77 9.25 -8.70
CA ALA A 86 8.52 9.21 -9.46
C ALA A 86 8.36 10.41 -10.39
N LYS A 87 8.66 11.61 -9.91
CA LYS A 87 8.57 12.84 -10.68
C LYS A 87 9.59 12.94 -11.81
N THR A 88 10.82 12.50 -11.58
CA THR A 88 11.88 12.59 -12.57
C THR A 88 11.81 11.48 -13.62
N SER A 89 11.38 10.29 -13.24
CA SER A 89 11.30 9.11 -14.13
C SER A 89 9.96 8.97 -14.84
N GLY A 90 8.89 9.57 -14.29
CA GLY A 90 7.52 9.33 -14.72
C GLY A 90 6.95 7.98 -14.30
N VAL A 91 7.67 7.23 -13.46
CA VAL A 91 7.22 5.94 -12.93
C VAL A 91 6.35 6.15 -11.70
N PRO A 92 5.08 5.71 -11.70
CA PRO A 92 4.25 5.81 -10.51
C PRO A 92 4.78 4.91 -9.40
N VAL A 93 4.75 5.45 -8.17
CA VAL A 93 5.15 4.74 -6.95
C VAL A 93 3.96 4.67 -6.00
N ILE A 94 3.63 3.47 -5.56
CA ILE A 94 2.60 3.21 -4.58
C ILE A 94 3.28 2.90 -3.25
N LEU A 95 3.04 3.73 -2.25
CA LEU A 95 3.56 3.53 -0.89
C LEU A 95 2.45 2.91 -0.03
N ILE A 96 2.71 1.73 0.49
CA ILE A 96 1.82 1.10 1.46
C ILE A 96 2.30 1.49 2.86
N GLY A 97 1.40 2.06 3.65
CA GLY A 97 1.63 2.41 5.04
C GLY A 97 0.61 1.75 5.93
N HIS A 98 1.05 1.30 7.10
CA HIS A 98 0.18 0.69 8.10
C HIS A 98 -0.15 1.67 9.21
N ILE A 99 -1.43 1.76 9.58
CA ILE A 99 -1.88 2.53 10.72
C ILE A 99 -1.49 1.76 11.98
N THR A 100 -0.71 2.41 12.85
CA THR A 100 -0.25 1.80 14.11
C THR A 100 -1.10 2.32 15.26
N LYS A 101 -1.55 1.42 16.13
CA LYS A 101 -2.32 1.77 17.33
C LYS A 101 -1.44 2.33 18.45
N GLU A 102 -0.15 2.03 18.43
CA GLU A 102 0.80 2.46 19.44
C GLU A 102 1.89 3.32 18.78
N GLY A 103 2.23 4.45 19.41
CA GLY A 103 3.03 5.53 18.82
C GLY A 103 4.54 5.27 18.67
N THR A 104 5.00 4.04 18.54
CA THR A 104 6.42 3.71 18.34
C THR A 104 6.88 3.82 16.89
N LEU A 105 5.97 3.60 15.94
CA LEU A 105 6.23 3.80 14.51
C LEU A 105 5.44 4.98 13.98
N ALA A 106 6.04 5.75 13.09
CA ALA A 106 5.33 6.82 12.40
C ALA A 106 4.20 6.24 11.55
N GLY A 107 2.98 6.73 11.74
CA GLY A 107 1.88 6.39 10.87
C GLY A 107 1.99 7.05 9.50
N PRO A 108 1.27 6.55 8.49
CA PRO A 108 1.34 7.10 7.13
C PRO A 108 0.73 8.51 7.01
N LYS A 109 0.01 8.99 8.01
CA LYS A 109 -0.63 10.31 8.00
C LYS A 109 0.36 11.46 7.77
N ILE A 110 1.61 11.31 8.21
CA ILE A 110 2.66 12.32 8.00
C ILE A 110 3.00 12.51 6.52
N LEU A 111 2.66 11.56 5.66
CA LEU A 111 2.92 11.60 4.22
C LEU A 111 1.79 12.22 3.41
N GLU A 112 0.62 12.45 4.00
CA GLU A 112 -0.57 12.93 3.28
C GLU A 112 -0.35 14.29 2.59
N HIS A 113 0.55 15.10 3.13
CA HIS A 113 0.85 16.42 2.57
C HIS A 113 1.80 16.38 1.37
N ILE A 114 2.57 15.32 1.21
CA ILE A 114 3.60 15.23 0.17
C ILE A 114 3.22 14.34 -1.00
N VAL A 115 2.29 13.40 -0.82
CA VAL A 115 1.83 12.51 -1.89
C VAL A 115 0.66 13.12 -2.66
N ASP A 116 0.48 12.70 -3.90
CA ASP A 116 -0.59 13.20 -4.78
C ASP A 116 -1.95 12.61 -4.44
N THR A 117 -1.98 11.37 -4.00
CA THR A 117 -3.20 10.62 -3.75
C THR A 117 -3.06 9.80 -2.47
N VAL A 118 -4.11 9.81 -1.65
CA VAL A 118 -4.20 9.00 -0.43
C VAL A 118 -5.46 8.18 -0.50
N VAL A 119 -5.30 6.85 -0.40
CA VAL A 119 -6.39 5.90 -0.36
C VAL A 119 -6.28 5.12 0.94
N GLN A 120 -7.38 4.95 1.63
CA GLN A 120 -7.42 4.27 2.92
C GLN A 120 -8.31 3.04 2.85
N PHE A 121 -7.79 1.90 3.34
CA PHE A 121 -8.58 0.72 3.61
C PHE A 121 -9.10 0.76 5.05
N GLU A 122 -10.40 0.59 5.21
CA GLU A 122 -11.07 0.50 6.50
C GLU A 122 -11.73 -0.88 6.61
N GLY A 123 -11.59 -1.53 7.77
CA GLY A 123 -12.37 -2.73 8.10
C GLY A 123 -13.72 -2.35 8.69
N ASP A 124 -14.75 -3.18 8.47
CA ASP A 124 -16.00 -3.05 9.19
C ASP A 124 -15.96 -3.79 10.54
N GLN A 125 -16.99 -3.56 11.37
CA GLN A 125 -17.08 -4.18 12.71
C GLN A 125 -17.29 -5.71 12.65
N HIS A 126 -17.75 -6.23 11.53
CA HIS A 126 -18.04 -7.65 11.32
C HIS A 126 -16.94 -8.41 10.60
N TYR A 127 -15.82 -7.74 10.28
CA TYR A 127 -14.63 -8.31 9.63
C TYR A 127 -14.85 -8.91 8.21
N MET A 128 -16.05 -8.83 7.66
CA MET A 128 -16.36 -9.40 6.34
C MET A 128 -16.03 -8.47 5.19
N TYR A 129 -16.13 -7.16 5.40
CA TYR A 129 -15.98 -6.16 4.37
C TYR A 129 -14.75 -5.28 4.58
N ARG A 130 -14.23 -4.76 3.48
CA ARG A 130 -13.21 -3.71 3.46
C ARG A 130 -13.71 -2.57 2.61
N ILE A 131 -13.57 -1.36 3.13
CA ILE A 131 -13.94 -0.13 2.44
C ILE A 131 -12.67 0.55 1.97
N LEU A 132 -12.59 0.83 0.68
CA LEU A 132 -11.52 1.60 0.08
C LEU A 132 -12.03 3.02 -0.16
N ARG A 133 -11.43 3.98 0.55
CA ARG A 133 -11.87 5.37 0.55
C ARG A 133 -10.77 6.28 0.04
N SER A 134 -11.11 7.18 -0.88
CA SER A 134 -10.22 8.25 -1.29
C SER A 134 -10.23 9.38 -0.27
N ILE A 135 -9.08 9.62 0.37
CA ILE A 135 -8.91 10.70 1.37
C ILE A 135 -8.41 11.97 0.70
N LYS A 136 -7.51 11.82 -0.26
CA LYS A 136 -6.92 12.90 -1.03
C LYS A 136 -6.74 12.47 -2.47
N ASN A 137 -7.12 13.31 -3.40
CA ASN A 137 -6.83 13.10 -4.80
C ASN A 137 -6.55 14.45 -5.48
N ARG A 138 -5.27 14.75 -5.69
CA ARG A 138 -4.83 16.03 -6.24
C ARG A 138 -5.39 16.29 -7.65
N PHE A 139 -5.65 15.24 -8.41
CA PHE A 139 -6.04 15.33 -9.81
C PHE A 139 -7.49 14.92 -10.08
N GLY A 140 -8.29 14.70 -9.04
CA GLY A 140 -9.66 14.25 -9.24
C GLY A 140 -10.52 14.31 -7.98
N SER A 141 -11.64 13.59 -8.02
CA SER A 141 -12.63 13.53 -6.94
C SER A 141 -12.19 12.63 -5.79
N THR A 142 -12.65 12.95 -4.57
CA THR A 142 -12.56 12.10 -3.39
C THR A 142 -13.91 11.48 -2.99
N SER A 143 -14.93 11.62 -3.81
CA SER A 143 -16.28 11.12 -3.51
C SER A 143 -16.48 9.64 -3.80
N GLU A 144 -15.54 8.99 -4.46
CA GLU A 144 -15.64 7.58 -4.82
C GLU A 144 -15.29 6.66 -3.65
N LEU A 145 -16.03 5.55 -3.57
CA LEU A 145 -15.92 4.55 -2.52
C LEU A 145 -15.96 3.15 -3.14
N GLY A 146 -14.99 2.32 -2.78
CA GLY A 146 -14.99 0.90 -3.13
C GLY A 146 -15.33 0.03 -1.93
N ILE A 147 -16.15 -0.99 -2.11
CA ILE A 147 -16.45 -1.98 -1.08
C ILE A 147 -16.05 -3.35 -1.58
N TYR A 148 -15.32 -4.08 -0.72
CA TYR A 148 -14.81 -5.41 -1.01
C TYR A 148 -15.19 -6.37 0.10
N GLU A 149 -15.50 -7.61 -0.29
CA GLU A 149 -15.77 -8.70 0.63
C GLU A 149 -14.51 -9.55 0.80
N MET A 150 -14.17 -9.87 2.05
CA MET A 150 -13.06 -10.77 2.37
C MET A 150 -13.48 -12.21 2.10
N GLN A 151 -12.73 -12.90 1.23
CA GLN A 151 -12.90 -14.31 0.94
C GLN A 151 -11.56 -15.05 1.09
N GLN A 152 -11.58 -16.37 1.18
CA GLN A 152 -10.37 -17.18 1.22
C GLN A 152 -9.49 -17.00 -0.02
N SER A 153 -10.12 -16.73 -1.16
CA SER A 153 -9.45 -16.49 -2.43
C SER A 153 -8.99 -15.04 -2.63
N GLY A 154 -9.21 -14.17 -1.65
CA GLY A 154 -8.84 -12.75 -1.71
C GLY A 154 -10.04 -11.81 -1.54
N LEU A 155 -9.96 -10.63 -2.10
CA LEU A 155 -11.01 -9.62 -2.05
C LEU A 155 -11.91 -9.71 -3.27
N ARG A 156 -13.22 -9.70 -3.04
CA ARG A 156 -14.23 -9.63 -4.09
C ARG A 156 -14.92 -8.28 -4.07
N GLN A 157 -14.98 -7.60 -5.19
CA GLN A 157 -15.69 -6.34 -5.32
C GLN A 157 -17.19 -6.54 -5.13
N VAL A 158 -17.81 -5.67 -4.34
CA VAL A 158 -19.26 -5.61 -4.17
C VAL A 158 -19.84 -4.63 -5.19
N ALA A 159 -20.67 -5.15 -6.11
CA ALA A 159 -21.14 -4.39 -7.26
C ALA A 159 -22.16 -3.29 -6.90
N ASN A 160 -22.89 -3.43 -5.79
CA ASN A 160 -23.87 -2.44 -5.34
C ASN A 160 -23.70 -2.10 -3.86
N PRO A 161 -22.83 -1.11 -3.54
CA PRO A 161 -22.58 -0.70 -2.16
C PRO A 161 -23.83 -0.23 -1.41
N SER A 162 -24.84 0.29 -2.10
CA SER A 162 -26.06 0.80 -1.51
C SER A 162 -26.88 -0.29 -0.81
N GLU A 163 -26.87 -1.52 -1.32
CA GLU A 163 -27.57 -2.65 -0.73
C GLU A 163 -27.01 -3.06 0.64
N LEU A 164 -25.70 -2.96 0.81
CA LEU A 164 -25.03 -3.26 2.08
C LEU A 164 -25.35 -2.25 3.17
N LEU A 165 -25.39 -0.97 2.82
CA LEU A 165 -25.73 0.11 3.76
C LEU A 165 -27.20 0.01 4.24
N LEU A 166 -28.11 -0.46 3.40
CA LEU A 166 -29.51 -0.66 3.74
C LEU A 166 -29.75 -1.90 4.61
N THR A 167 -28.90 -2.92 4.50
CA THR A 167 -29.01 -4.15 5.31
C THR A 167 -28.54 -3.92 6.75
N GLU A 168 -27.53 -3.08 6.95
CA GLU A 168 -27.06 -2.70 8.29
C GLU A 168 -28.09 -1.91 9.08
N ASP A 169 -28.87 -1.06 8.42
CA ASP A 169 -29.95 -0.29 9.06
C ASP A 169 -31.14 -1.16 9.50
N HIS A 170 -31.36 -2.32 8.89
CA HIS A 170 -32.43 -3.25 9.26
C HIS A 170 -32.07 -4.17 10.43
N ASP A 171 -30.82 -4.53 10.60
CA ASP A 171 -30.36 -5.37 11.71
C ASP A 171 -30.16 -4.58 13.02
N GLY A 172 -30.22 -3.27 12.98
CA GLY A 172 -30.10 -2.37 14.14
C GLY A 172 -31.43 -2.07 14.85
N LEU A 173 -32.56 -2.63 14.41
CA LEU A 173 -33.91 -2.35 14.93
C LEU A 173 -34.60 -3.57 15.56
N SER A 174 -33.84 -4.48 16.18
CA SER A 174 -34.45 -5.56 16.98
C SER A 174 -33.81 -5.68 18.35
#